data_d8e20827f2a2b9ad0cbb6d0ffd7064c0
#
_entry.id   d8e20827f2a2b9ad0cbb6d0ffd7064c0
#
_cell.length_a   1.000
_cell.length_b   1.000
_cell.length_c   1.000
_cell.angle_alpha   90.00
_cell.angle_beta   90.00
_cell.angle_gamma   90.00
#
_symmetry.space_group_name_H-M   'P 1'
#
loop_
_entity.id
_entity.type
_entity.pdbx_description
1 polymer ?
#
loop_
_entity_poly.entity_id
_entity_poly.type
_entity_poly.pdbx_seq_one_letter_code
_entity_poly.pdbx_strand_id
1 'polypeptide(L)'
;MAKPVAVLLSDVHYDIHTLAVADAATRQAIDRANILDVPLIVAGDLHNTKANLRGECVNAMLETFKLCNEPPFVLIGNHDRLNEKAPKHSLKFLEQSSYLIEKPRTLPNGLTLIPYQHDLEDLRAYLKKLKGYFGPIIMHQGIQGSNSGEYYNDKTALTFKDVEDFRVISGHYHARQDIDTGKGNTFSYIGNPYTLNFGESRDPQKGFQILMDDGTLEFVPTNLRRHIVIGVTINDKGDLIADKRTTNPDDLVWVKVAGNAARIAEWGKEAIGRALFLPGPFRYEATPDAAQAEVSESTKGLSQVDILDRMIDALEVSTQQKEDLKSLWKDLS
;
A
#
# COMPACT_ATOMS: atom_id res chain seq x y z
N MET A 1 -18.93 -26.47 11.95
CA MET A 1 -17.84 -25.74 11.29
C MET A 1 -18.48 -24.61 10.52
N ALA A 2 -17.96 -23.40 10.63
CA ALA A 2 -18.40 -22.25 9.83
C ALA A 2 -18.22 -22.54 8.34
N LYS A 3 -19.09 -21.99 7.49
CA LYS A 3 -19.08 -22.23 6.04
C LYS A 3 -18.64 -20.95 5.32
N PRO A 4 -17.85 -21.03 4.25
CA PRO A 4 -17.52 -19.88 3.43
C PRO A 4 -18.76 -19.29 2.77
N VAL A 5 -18.87 -17.96 2.74
CA VAL A 5 -19.99 -17.24 2.12
C VAL A 5 -19.53 -16.23 1.07
N ALA A 6 -18.27 -15.83 1.06
CA ALA A 6 -17.66 -15.00 0.03
C ALA A 6 -16.13 -15.05 0.09
N VAL A 7 -15.46 -14.86 -1.05
CA VAL A 7 -14.05 -14.48 -1.11
C VAL A 7 -13.96 -12.95 -1.26
N LEU A 8 -13.15 -12.32 -0.44
CA LEU A 8 -13.00 -10.86 -0.37
C LEU A 8 -11.61 -10.46 -0.84
N LEU A 9 -11.54 -9.68 -1.91
CA LEU A 9 -10.32 -9.08 -2.47
C LEU A 9 -10.46 -7.56 -2.39
N SER A 10 -9.39 -6.81 -2.19
CA SER A 10 -9.42 -5.35 -2.15
C SER A 10 -8.11 -4.72 -2.59
N ASP A 11 -8.17 -3.45 -2.98
CA ASP A 11 -6.99 -2.61 -3.22
C ASP A 11 -5.98 -3.28 -4.19
N VAL A 12 -6.51 -3.81 -5.29
CA VAL A 12 -5.70 -4.51 -6.30
C VAL A 12 -4.82 -3.53 -7.06
N HIS A 13 -5.32 -2.32 -7.32
CA HIS A 13 -4.59 -1.25 -7.99
C HIS A 13 -3.94 -1.70 -9.31
N TYR A 14 -4.75 -2.22 -10.25
CA TYR A 14 -4.26 -2.51 -11.59
C TYR A 14 -3.55 -1.31 -12.20
N ASP A 15 -2.28 -1.49 -12.55
CA ASP A 15 -1.41 -0.50 -13.16
C ASP A 15 -0.47 -1.19 -14.14
N ILE A 16 0.05 -0.47 -15.14
CA ILE A 16 0.94 -1.06 -16.16
C ILE A 16 2.21 -1.67 -15.54
N HIS A 17 2.72 -1.08 -14.46
CA HIS A 17 3.93 -1.54 -13.78
C HIS A 17 3.71 -2.73 -12.83
N THR A 18 2.47 -2.95 -12.43
CA THR A 18 2.08 -4.04 -11.51
C THR A 18 1.15 -5.05 -12.18
N LEU A 19 0.88 -4.91 -13.49
CA LEU A 19 -0.14 -5.66 -14.22
C LEU A 19 -0.05 -7.17 -13.99
N ALA A 20 1.12 -7.76 -14.18
CA ALA A 20 1.30 -9.21 -14.05
C ALA A 20 1.02 -9.72 -12.62
N VAL A 21 1.46 -8.96 -11.59
CA VAL A 21 1.24 -9.36 -10.19
C VAL A 21 -0.20 -9.11 -9.75
N ALA A 22 -0.82 -8.02 -10.22
CA ALA A 22 -2.23 -7.72 -9.97
C ALA A 22 -3.15 -8.79 -10.57
N ASP A 23 -2.87 -9.17 -11.82
CA ASP A 23 -3.59 -10.22 -12.52
C ASP A 23 -3.44 -11.58 -11.81
N ALA A 24 -2.20 -11.95 -11.44
CA ALA A 24 -1.93 -13.19 -10.70
C ALA A 24 -2.66 -13.24 -9.35
N ALA A 25 -2.70 -12.12 -8.61
CA ALA A 25 -3.40 -12.03 -7.34
C ALA A 25 -4.92 -12.19 -7.51
N THR A 26 -5.48 -11.52 -8.52
CA THR A 26 -6.91 -11.60 -8.84
C THR A 26 -7.32 -13.00 -9.25
N ARG A 27 -6.52 -13.69 -10.09
CA ARG A 27 -6.75 -15.09 -10.49
C ARG A 27 -6.77 -16.02 -9.29
N GLN A 28 -5.84 -15.88 -8.34
CA GLN A 28 -5.83 -16.71 -7.12
C GLN A 28 -7.12 -16.54 -6.31
N ALA A 29 -7.63 -15.31 -6.17
CA ALA A 29 -8.88 -15.06 -5.48
C ALA A 29 -10.08 -15.63 -6.25
N ILE A 30 -10.11 -15.53 -7.59
CA ILE A 30 -11.13 -16.12 -8.46
C ILE A 30 -11.12 -17.65 -8.33
N ASP A 31 -9.97 -18.29 -8.46
CA ASP A 31 -9.83 -19.75 -8.34
C ASP A 31 -10.35 -20.21 -6.98
N ARG A 32 -10.05 -19.47 -5.92
CA ARG A 32 -10.54 -19.78 -4.58
C ARG A 32 -12.06 -19.66 -4.47
N ALA A 33 -12.65 -18.59 -5.03
CA ALA A 33 -14.09 -18.37 -5.07
C ALA A 33 -14.79 -19.49 -5.86
N ASN A 34 -14.27 -19.84 -7.01
CA ASN A 34 -14.78 -20.92 -7.88
C ASN A 34 -14.72 -22.29 -7.17
N ILE A 35 -13.61 -22.62 -6.50
CA ILE A 35 -13.44 -23.88 -5.75
C ILE A 35 -14.43 -23.98 -4.59
N LEU A 36 -14.69 -22.87 -3.89
CA LEU A 36 -15.59 -22.82 -2.75
C LEU A 36 -17.07 -22.68 -3.15
N ASP A 37 -17.34 -22.42 -4.42
CA ASP A 37 -18.68 -22.12 -4.97
C ASP A 37 -19.36 -20.96 -4.22
N VAL A 38 -18.59 -19.86 -4.03
CA VAL A 38 -19.06 -18.64 -3.37
C VAL A 38 -18.70 -17.41 -4.22
N PRO A 39 -19.45 -16.28 -4.08
CA PRO A 39 -19.14 -15.08 -4.85
C PRO A 39 -17.76 -14.48 -4.49
N LEU A 40 -17.09 -13.95 -5.50
CA LEU A 40 -15.98 -13.02 -5.30
C LEU A 40 -16.53 -11.60 -5.09
N ILE A 41 -16.06 -10.91 -4.07
CA ILE A 41 -16.37 -9.50 -3.79
C ILE A 41 -15.05 -8.72 -3.81
N VAL A 42 -14.92 -7.80 -4.77
CA VAL A 42 -13.82 -6.83 -4.81
C VAL A 42 -14.27 -5.59 -4.04
N ALA A 43 -13.65 -5.34 -2.89
CA ALA A 43 -14.06 -4.29 -1.96
C ALA A 43 -13.41 -2.93 -2.29
N GLY A 44 -13.34 -2.57 -3.58
CA GLY A 44 -12.89 -1.27 -4.09
C GLY A 44 -11.43 -1.20 -4.48
N ASP A 45 -11.06 -0.08 -5.08
CA ASP A 45 -9.72 0.26 -5.59
C ASP A 45 -9.14 -0.86 -6.47
N LEU A 46 -9.95 -1.26 -7.46
CA LEU A 46 -9.53 -2.22 -8.46
C LEU A 46 -8.49 -1.62 -9.40
N HIS A 47 -8.66 -0.33 -9.77
CA HIS A 47 -7.77 0.41 -10.65
C HIS A 47 -6.93 1.46 -9.88
N ASN A 48 -5.70 1.72 -10.33
CA ASN A 48 -4.77 2.59 -9.60
C ASN A 48 -4.95 4.10 -9.89
N THR A 49 -5.21 4.49 -11.15
CA THR A 49 -5.05 5.87 -11.62
C THR A 49 -6.37 6.54 -12.02
N LYS A 50 -7.31 6.71 -11.10
CA LYS A 50 -8.58 7.48 -11.28
C LYS A 50 -9.11 7.47 -12.75
N ALA A 51 -8.98 8.60 -13.47
CA ALA A 51 -9.53 8.76 -14.82
C ALA A 51 -8.68 8.18 -15.96
N ASN A 52 -7.47 7.68 -15.66
CA ASN A 52 -6.47 7.36 -16.69
C ASN A 52 -6.32 5.85 -16.87
N LEU A 53 -7.20 5.24 -17.67
CA LEU A 53 -7.17 3.80 -17.95
C LEU A 53 -6.20 3.47 -19.08
N ARG A 54 -5.29 2.54 -18.83
CA ARG A 54 -4.46 1.91 -19.85
C ARG A 54 -5.20 0.73 -20.45
N GLY A 55 -5.17 0.63 -21.79
CA GLY A 55 -5.87 -0.46 -22.51
C GLY A 55 -5.41 -1.85 -22.09
N GLU A 56 -4.12 -1.99 -21.76
CA GLU A 56 -3.54 -3.25 -21.25
C GLU A 56 -4.19 -3.68 -19.92
N CYS A 57 -4.39 -2.73 -19.00
CA CYS A 57 -5.06 -3.00 -17.72
C CYS A 57 -6.54 -3.35 -17.93
N VAL A 58 -7.23 -2.62 -18.81
CA VAL A 58 -8.64 -2.90 -19.17
C VAL A 58 -8.79 -4.31 -19.71
N ASN A 59 -7.95 -4.68 -20.68
CA ASN A 59 -8.02 -6.02 -21.30
C ASN A 59 -7.74 -7.10 -20.27
N ALA A 60 -6.70 -6.94 -19.43
CA ALA A 60 -6.38 -7.91 -18.39
C ALA A 60 -7.54 -8.10 -17.41
N MET A 61 -8.15 -7.02 -16.91
CA MET A 61 -9.32 -7.12 -16.02
C MET A 61 -10.49 -7.85 -16.68
N LEU A 62 -10.80 -7.51 -17.95
CA LEU A 62 -11.86 -8.19 -18.72
C LEU A 62 -11.60 -9.68 -18.90
N GLU A 63 -10.37 -10.06 -19.28
CA GLU A 63 -10.00 -11.46 -19.46
C GLU A 63 -10.00 -12.23 -18.14
N THR A 64 -9.54 -11.61 -17.07
CA THR A 64 -9.45 -12.25 -15.75
C THR A 64 -10.84 -12.46 -15.15
N PHE A 65 -11.74 -11.48 -15.24
CA PHE A 65 -13.09 -11.64 -14.67
C PHE A 65 -13.98 -12.63 -15.44
N LYS A 66 -13.67 -12.95 -16.70
CA LYS A 66 -14.31 -14.07 -17.42
C LYS A 66 -14.03 -15.45 -16.83
N LEU A 67 -13.04 -15.56 -15.95
CA LEU A 67 -12.69 -16.82 -15.28
C LEU A 67 -13.60 -17.10 -14.06
N CYS A 68 -14.36 -16.12 -13.60
CA CYS A 68 -15.33 -16.33 -12.53
C CYS A 68 -16.49 -17.21 -13.02
N ASN A 69 -16.87 -18.23 -12.23
CA ASN A 69 -18.07 -19.01 -12.50
C ASN A 69 -19.33 -18.15 -12.46
N GLU A 70 -19.37 -17.20 -11.52
CA GLU A 70 -20.43 -16.18 -11.39
C GLU A 70 -19.82 -14.78 -11.46
N PRO A 71 -20.48 -13.79 -12.09
CA PRO A 71 -19.97 -12.44 -12.14
C PRO A 71 -19.65 -11.88 -10.74
N PRO A 72 -18.42 -11.36 -10.49
CA PRO A 72 -18.05 -10.86 -9.18
C PRO A 72 -18.79 -9.56 -8.85
N PHE A 73 -18.96 -9.29 -7.55
CA PHE A 73 -19.36 -7.96 -7.07
C PHE A 73 -18.14 -7.05 -6.97
N VAL A 74 -18.22 -5.86 -7.55
CA VAL A 74 -17.12 -4.89 -7.54
C VAL A 74 -17.62 -3.57 -6.94
N LEU A 75 -17.18 -3.26 -5.73
CA LEU A 75 -17.43 -1.97 -5.09
C LEU A 75 -16.56 -0.90 -5.76
N ILE A 76 -17.13 0.27 -5.95
CA ILE A 76 -16.38 1.42 -6.44
C ILE A 76 -15.59 2.02 -5.28
N GLY A 77 -14.25 1.96 -5.34
CA GLY A 77 -13.33 2.60 -4.40
C GLY A 77 -13.04 4.06 -4.78
N ASN A 78 -12.21 4.74 -4.00
CA ASN A 78 -11.87 6.15 -4.27
C ASN A 78 -10.91 6.31 -5.46
N HIS A 79 -10.04 5.33 -5.73
CA HIS A 79 -9.18 5.32 -6.93
C HIS A 79 -9.94 4.97 -8.20
N ASP A 80 -11.04 4.25 -8.11
CA ASP A 80 -11.88 3.93 -9.26
C ASP A 80 -12.69 5.15 -9.75
N ARG A 81 -12.88 6.18 -8.93
CA ARG A 81 -13.63 7.41 -9.28
C ARG A 81 -12.81 8.30 -10.21
N LEU A 82 -13.49 8.98 -11.12
CA LEU A 82 -12.84 9.98 -12.00
C LEU A 82 -12.29 11.18 -11.22
N ASN A 83 -12.97 11.57 -10.16
CA ASN A 83 -12.49 12.49 -9.12
C ASN A 83 -13.22 12.16 -7.80
N GLU A 84 -12.70 12.65 -6.69
CA GLU A 84 -13.19 12.28 -5.34
C GLU A 84 -14.67 12.60 -5.09
N LYS A 85 -15.18 13.68 -5.70
CA LYS A 85 -16.56 14.18 -5.50
C LYS A 85 -17.54 13.65 -6.54
N ALA A 86 -17.05 13.19 -7.72
CA ALA A 86 -17.93 12.74 -8.77
C ALA A 86 -18.47 11.34 -8.50
N PRO A 87 -19.76 11.09 -8.77
CA PRO A 87 -20.30 9.74 -8.72
C PRO A 87 -19.80 8.85 -9.87
N LYS A 88 -19.21 9.47 -10.93
CA LYS A 88 -18.70 8.76 -12.11
C LYS A 88 -17.38 8.05 -11.79
N HIS A 89 -17.23 6.84 -12.30
CA HIS A 89 -16.05 5.99 -12.12
C HIS A 89 -15.53 5.43 -13.46
N SER A 90 -14.30 4.92 -13.45
CA SER A 90 -13.62 4.39 -14.63
C SER A 90 -13.97 2.94 -14.98
N LEU A 91 -14.67 2.20 -14.09
CA LEU A 91 -14.91 0.76 -14.24
C LEU A 91 -16.15 0.38 -15.06
N LYS A 92 -16.78 1.31 -15.76
CA LYS A 92 -18.00 1.03 -16.55
C LYS A 92 -17.83 -0.08 -17.61
N PHE A 93 -16.63 -0.30 -18.09
CA PHE A 93 -16.33 -1.38 -19.04
C PHE A 93 -16.54 -2.78 -18.46
N LEU A 94 -16.62 -2.93 -17.14
CA LEU A 94 -16.89 -4.20 -16.46
C LEU A 94 -18.39 -4.53 -16.29
N GLU A 95 -19.32 -3.66 -16.66
CA GLU A 95 -20.76 -3.86 -16.44
C GLU A 95 -21.31 -5.17 -17.06
N GLN A 96 -20.67 -5.70 -18.09
CA GLN A 96 -21.10 -6.95 -18.71
C GLN A 96 -20.50 -8.21 -18.06
N SER A 97 -19.45 -8.05 -17.25
CA SER A 97 -18.71 -9.15 -16.63
C SER A 97 -18.73 -9.12 -15.10
N SER A 98 -19.37 -8.12 -14.48
CA SER A 98 -19.44 -7.98 -13.03
C SER A 98 -20.67 -7.18 -12.58
N TYR A 99 -21.03 -7.33 -11.32
CA TYR A 99 -22.04 -6.51 -10.66
C TYR A 99 -21.36 -5.30 -10.02
N LEU A 100 -21.37 -4.15 -10.71
CA LEU A 100 -20.81 -2.91 -10.17
C LEU A 100 -21.68 -2.36 -9.05
N ILE A 101 -21.10 -2.13 -7.89
CA ILE A 101 -21.79 -1.56 -6.72
C ILE A 101 -21.46 -0.08 -6.65
N GLU A 102 -22.33 0.72 -7.27
CA GLU A 102 -22.25 2.19 -7.33
C GLU A 102 -22.98 2.87 -6.14
N LYS A 103 -23.91 2.15 -5.50
CA LYS A 103 -24.71 2.60 -4.36
C LYS A 103 -24.81 1.49 -3.32
N PRO A 104 -25.04 1.82 -2.04
CA PRO A 104 -25.26 0.83 -1.01
C PRO A 104 -26.38 -0.17 -1.37
N ARG A 105 -26.10 -1.46 -1.19
CA ARG A 105 -27.00 -2.57 -1.55
C ARG A 105 -26.87 -3.71 -0.57
N THR A 106 -28.00 -4.25 -0.09
CA THR A 106 -28.04 -5.50 0.66
C THR A 106 -28.36 -6.67 -0.27
N LEU A 107 -27.57 -7.73 -0.21
CA LEU A 107 -27.75 -8.95 -1.00
C LEU A 107 -28.74 -9.90 -0.31
N PRO A 108 -29.35 -10.86 -1.06
CA PRO A 108 -30.27 -11.84 -0.48
C PRO A 108 -29.70 -12.70 0.64
N ASN A 109 -28.37 -12.94 0.64
CA ASN A 109 -27.67 -13.70 1.67
C ASN A 109 -27.35 -12.86 2.92
N GLY A 110 -27.81 -11.63 3.01
CA GLY A 110 -27.62 -10.79 4.16
C GLY A 110 -26.32 -9.97 4.18
N LEU A 111 -25.50 -9.98 3.14
CA LEU A 111 -24.32 -9.10 3.03
C LEU A 111 -24.74 -7.70 2.57
N THR A 112 -24.27 -6.66 3.24
CA THR A 112 -24.46 -5.28 2.77
C THR A 112 -23.19 -4.75 2.14
N LEU A 113 -23.29 -4.31 0.88
CA LEU A 113 -22.17 -3.79 0.09
C LEU A 113 -22.29 -2.27 -0.01
N ILE A 114 -21.25 -1.54 0.41
CA ILE A 114 -21.23 -0.07 0.41
C ILE A 114 -19.97 0.41 -0.33
N PRO A 115 -20.12 1.03 -1.52
CA PRO A 115 -18.98 1.60 -2.23
C PRO A 115 -18.43 2.81 -1.47
N TYR A 116 -17.25 3.28 -1.84
CA TYR A 116 -16.66 4.49 -1.24
C TYR A 116 -17.63 5.67 -1.25
N GLN A 117 -17.76 6.32 -0.11
CA GLN A 117 -18.56 7.52 0.08
C GLN A 117 -17.66 8.68 0.48
N HIS A 118 -17.56 9.70 -0.38
CA HIS A 118 -16.83 10.92 -0.06
C HIS A 118 -17.55 11.75 1.01
N ASP A 119 -18.89 11.77 0.94
CA ASP A 119 -19.73 12.44 1.94
C ASP A 119 -20.05 11.48 3.09
N LEU A 120 -19.43 11.74 4.24
CA LEU A 120 -19.65 10.93 5.45
C LEU A 120 -21.05 11.13 6.06
N GLU A 121 -21.70 12.27 5.83
CA GLU A 121 -23.04 12.49 6.37
C GLU A 121 -24.06 11.56 5.70
N ASP A 122 -23.97 11.41 4.37
CA ASP A 122 -24.79 10.45 3.64
C ASP A 122 -24.53 9.02 4.09
N LEU A 123 -23.25 8.66 4.30
CA LEU A 123 -22.85 7.35 4.80
C LEU A 123 -23.40 7.10 6.21
N ARG A 124 -23.26 8.05 7.13
CA ARG A 124 -23.81 7.97 8.48
C ARG A 124 -25.32 7.86 8.49
N ALA A 125 -25.99 8.60 7.61
CA ALA A 125 -27.45 8.51 7.47
C ALA A 125 -27.88 7.13 6.97
N TYR A 126 -27.11 6.51 6.07
CA TYR A 126 -27.36 5.16 5.62
C TYR A 126 -27.11 4.12 6.74
N LEU A 127 -25.98 4.19 7.45
CA LEU A 127 -25.67 3.29 8.57
C LEU A 127 -26.75 3.38 9.66
N LYS A 128 -27.26 4.55 9.97
CA LYS A 128 -28.38 4.71 10.93
C LYS A 128 -29.64 3.94 10.50
N LYS A 129 -29.94 3.85 9.19
CA LYS A 129 -31.08 3.06 8.68
C LYS A 129 -30.87 1.55 8.80
N LEU A 130 -29.60 1.11 8.88
CA LEU A 130 -29.23 -0.30 9.10
C LEU A 130 -29.25 -0.71 10.57
N LYS A 131 -29.61 0.19 11.51
CA LYS A 131 -29.64 -0.12 12.93
C LYS A 131 -30.58 -1.31 13.20
N GLY A 132 -30.03 -2.34 13.89
CA GLY A 132 -30.73 -3.62 14.11
C GLY A 132 -30.49 -4.65 13.00
N TYR A 133 -29.70 -4.33 12.01
CA TYR A 133 -29.24 -5.28 11.00
C TYR A 133 -28.01 -6.05 11.54
N PHE A 134 -28.00 -7.38 11.36
CA PHE A 134 -26.99 -8.25 11.96
C PHE A 134 -26.01 -8.85 10.94
N GLY A 135 -26.18 -8.60 9.65
CA GLY A 135 -25.28 -9.12 8.61
C GLY A 135 -23.98 -8.31 8.51
N PRO A 136 -22.89 -8.92 8.02
CA PRO A 136 -21.65 -8.18 7.76
C PRO A 136 -21.85 -7.10 6.71
N ILE A 137 -21.18 -5.96 6.94
CA ILE A 137 -21.09 -4.84 5.99
C ILE A 137 -19.72 -4.89 5.33
N ILE A 138 -19.68 -4.99 4.01
CA ILE A 138 -18.47 -4.91 3.20
C ILE A 138 -18.44 -3.54 2.56
N MET A 139 -17.39 -2.75 2.80
CA MET A 139 -17.29 -1.39 2.30
C MET A 139 -15.88 -1.03 1.82
N HIS A 140 -15.74 0.19 1.32
CA HIS A 140 -14.43 0.77 1.01
C HIS A 140 -14.31 2.12 1.72
N GLN A 141 -13.86 2.11 2.96
CA GLN A 141 -13.82 3.33 3.80
C GLN A 141 -12.78 3.22 4.92
N GLY A 142 -12.19 4.37 5.29
CA GLY A 142 -11.31 4.47 6.44
C GLY A 142 -12.06 4.59 7.77
N ILE A 143 -11.46 4.13 8.86
CA ILE A 143 -11.89 4.40 10.24
C ILE A 143 -10.75 5.08 11.02
N GLN A 144 -11.08 6.08 11.82
CA GLN A 144 -10.11 6.77 12.67
C GLN A 144 -9.45 5.79 13.66
N GLY A 145 -8.14 5.98 13.89
CA GLY A 145 -7.37 5.11 14.77
C GLY A 145 -6.80 3.85 14.12
N SER A 146 -7.10 3.61 12.84
CA SER A 146 -6.45 2.54 12.07
C SER A 146 -5.03 2.91 11.64
N ASN A 147 -4.20 1.91 11.39
CA ASN A 147 -2.88 2.09 10.80
C ASN A 147 -3.01 2.29 9.29
N SER A 148 -3.02 3.53 8.86
CA SER A 148 -3.06 3.94 7.45
C SER A 148 -1.67 4.22 6.85
N GLY A 149 -0.59 3.82 7.54
CA GLY A 149 0.77 4.22 7.19
C GLY A 149 1.12 5.60 7.77
N GLU A 150 1.40 6.59 6.93
CA GLU A 150 1.82 7.94 7.37
C GLU A 150 0.66 8.87 7.79
N TYR A 151 -0.60 8.50 7.54
CA TYR A 151 -1.76 9.40 7.69
C TYR A 151 -2.69 9.00 8.85
N TYR A 152 -2.32 9.34 10.08
CA TYR A 152 -3.12 9.08 11.29
C TYR A 152 -4.38 9.95 11.44
N ASN A 153 -4.61 10.96 10.59
CA ASN A 153 -5.70 11.94 10.73
C ASN A 153 -6.52 12.08 9.43
N ASP A 154 -6.99 10.98 8.89
CA ASP A 154 -7.91 11.05 7.75
C ASP A 154 -9.26 11.62 8.20
N LYS A 155 -9.52 12.89 7.84
CA LYS A 155 -10.80 13.58 8.13
C LYS A 155 -11.98 12.96 7.38
N THR A 156 -11.72 12.14 6.37
CA THR A 156 -12.72 11.39 5.59
C THR A 156 -12.96 10.00 6.15
N ALA A 157 -12.41 9.67 7.30
CA ALA A 157 -12.60 8.41 7.99
C ALA A 157 -13.81 8.43 8.95
N LEU A 158 -14.45 7.29 9.07
CA LEU A 158 -15.49 7.04 10.05
C LEU A 158 -14.92 7.07 11.48
N THR A 159 -15.77 7.32 12.47
CA THR A 159 -15.44 7.14 13.88
C THR A 159 -15.93 5.77 14.39
N PHE A 160 -15.42 5.30 15.51
CA PHE A 160 -15.91 4.05 16.14
C PHE A 160 -17.43 4.10 16.41
N LYS A 161 -17.97 5.25 16.83
CA LYS A 161 -19.40 5.43 17.06
C LYS A 161 -20.26 5.26 15.81
N ASP A 162 -19.70 5.50 14.63
CA ASP A 162 -20.44 5.34 13.38
C ASP A 162 -20.68 3.86 13.05
N VAL A 163 -19.84 2.94 13.57
CA VAL A 163 -19.80 1.52 13.20
C VAL A 163 -19.87 0.53 14.37
N GLU A 164 -19.89 0.97 15.62
CA GLU A 164 -19.87 0.10 16.82
C GLU A 164 -21.01 -0.93 16.89
N ASP A 165 -22.10 -0.70 16.15
CA ASP A 165 -23.24 -1.62 16.10
C ASP A 165 -23.12 -2.67 14.98
N PHE A 166 -22.02 -2.68 14.18
CA PHE A 166 -21.90 -3.49 12.98
C PHE A 166 -20.61 -4.29 12.92
N ARG A 167 -20.67 -5.49 12.36
CA ARG A 167 -19.50 -6.20 11.85
C ARG A 167 -19.13 -5.59 10.49
N VAL A 168 -18.00 -4.87 10.40
CA VAL A 168 -17.56 -4.20 9.18
C VAL A 168 -16.29 -4.85 8.64
N ILE A 169 -16.23 -5.02 7.31
CA ILE A 169 -15.06 -5.49 6.58
C ILE A 169 -14.80 -4.48 5.46
N SER A 170 -13.62 -3.90 5.41
CA SER A 170 -13.33 -2.79 4.49
C SER A 170 -12.06 -3.01 3.67
N GLY A 171 -12.05 -2.47 2.45
CA GLY A 171 -10.85 -2.09 1.75
C GLY A 171 -10.34 -0.72 2.18
N HIS A 172 -9.57 -0.05 1.34
CA HIS A 172 -9.04 1.31 1.47
C HIS A 172 -7.67 1.40 2.14
N TYR A 173 -7.42 0.69 3.24
CA TYR A 173 -6.10 0.64 3.85
C TYR A 173 -5.41 -0.69 3.54
N HIS A 174 -4.16 -0.61 3.03
CA HIS A 174 -3.44 -1.74 2.48
C HIS A 174 -2.90 -2.71 3.55
N ALA A 175 -2.78 -2.26 4.80
CA ALA A 175 -2.39 -3.13 5.91
C ALA A 175 -3.60 -3.88 6.45
N ARG A 176 -3.56 -5.22 6.41
CA ARG A 176 -4.58 -6.07 7.04
C ARG A 176 -4.54 -5.85 8.55
N GLN A 177 -5.67 -5.50 9.12
CA GLN A 177 -5.79 -5.23 10.56
C GLN A 177 -7.23 -5.42 11.04
N ASP A 178 -7.39 -5.81 12.29
CA ASP A 178 -8.65 -5.89 12.99
C ASP A 178 -8.69 -4.86 14.12
N ILE A 179 -9.78 -4.11 14.19
CA ILE A 179 -9.95 -3.01 15.16
C ILE A 179 -11.24 -3.28 15.94
N ASP A 180 -11.13 -3.42 17.25
CA ASP A 180 -12.30 -3.48 18.12
C ASP A 180 -12.99 -2.11 18.13
N THR A 181 -14.23 -2.09 17.67
CA THR A 181 -15.05 -0.87 17.62
C THR A 181 -15.99 -0.72 18.81
N GLY A 182 -15.97 -1.68 19.72
CA GLY A 182 -16.85 -1.76 20.88
C GLY A 182 -18.07 -2.67 20.65
N LYS A 183 -18.84 -2.89 21.70
CA LYS A 183 -20.04 -3.76 21.71
C LYS A 183 -19.81 -5.18 21.18
N GLY A 184 -18.57 -5.66 21.17
CA GLY A 184 -18.21 -6.98 20.62
C GLY A 184 -18.12 -7.03 19.11
N ASN A 185 -18.14 -5.89 18.42
CA ASN A 185 -17.98 -5.78 16.97
C ASN A 185 -16.56 -5.42 16.56
N THR A 186 -16.18 -5.80 15.36
CA THR A 186 -14.86 -5.57 14.79
C THR A 186 -14.99 -4.89 13.43
N PHE A 187 -14.12 -3.91 13.18
CA PHE A 187 -13.85 -3.36 11.86
C PHE A 187 -12.55 -3.99 11.34
N SER A 188 -12.65 -4.77 10.26
CA SER A 188 -11.52 -5.47 9.66
C SER A 188 -11.15 -4.87 8.32
N TYR A 189 -9.86 -4.60 8.10
CA TYR A 189 -9.35 -4.33 6.75
C TYR A 189 -8.91 -5.61 6.07
N ILE A 190 -9.31 -5.78 4.81
CA ILE A 190 -8.91 -6.91 3.98
C ILE A 190 -7.40 -6.84 3.71
N GLY A 191 -6.91 -5.64 3.44
CA GLY A 191 -5.57 -5.36 2.94
C GLY A 191 -5.44 -5.63 1.44
N ASN A 192 -4.35 -5.15 0.85
CA ASN A 192 -4.05 -5.40 -0.55
C ASN A 192 -3.44 -6.80 -0.79
N PRO A 193 -3.59 -7.37 -1.99
CA PRO A 193 -3.20 -8.77 -2.24
C PRO A 193 -1.71 -8.95 -2.57
N TYR A 194 -0.94 -7.89 -2.76
CA TYR A 194 0.52 -7.88 -2.97
C TYR A 194 1.08 -6.51 -2.57
N THR A 195 2.38 -6.39 -2.35
CA THR A 195 2.98 -5.09 -2.02
C THR A 195 3.04 -4.17 -3.23
N LEU A 196 2.52 -2.95 -3.12
CA LEU A 196 2.52 -1.96 -4.20
C LEU A 196 3.86 -1.22 -4.33
N ASN A 197 4.53 -0.99 -3.21
CA ASN A 197 5.79 -0.24 -3.16
C ASN A 197 6.63 -0.58 -1.93
N PHE A 198 7.82 0.02 -1.83
CA PHE A 198 8.74 -0.19 -0.71
C PHE A 198 8.25 0.36 0.64
N GLY A 199 7.28 1.27 0.68
CA GLY A 199 6.65 1.73 1.91
C GLY A 199 5.92 0.60 2.65
N GLU A 200 5.45 -0.41 1.92
CA GLU A 200 4.76 -1.58 2.48
C GLU A 200 5.70 -2.73 2.89
N SER A 201 7.01 -2.55 2.82
CA SER A 201 7.99 -3.60 3.15
C SER A 201 7.94 -4.08 4.62
N ARG A 202 7.29 -3.32 5.51
CA ARG A 202 7.08 -3.71 6.92
C ARG A 202 5.90 -4.67 7.10
N ASP A 203 5.00 -4.74 6.11
CA ASP A 203 3.85 -5.64 6.06
C ASP A 203 3.92 -6.51 4.79
N PRO A 204 4.80 -7.51 4.73
CA PRO A 204 5.05 -8.30 3.53
C PRO A 204 4.04 -9.44 3.32
N GLN A 205 3.22 -9.76 4.31
CA GLN A 205 2.20 -10.80 4.19
C GLN A 205 0.92 -10.23 3.58
N LYS A 206 0.83 -10.35 2.29
CA LYS A 206 -0.29 -9.89 1.47
C LYS A 206 -1.16 -11.05 1.01
N GLY A 207 -2.44 -10.77 0.80
CA GLY A 207 -3.39 -11.82 0.42
C GLY A 207 -4.81 -11.32 0.30
N PHE A 208 -5.75 -12.25 0.38
CA PHE A 208 -7.17 -12.00 0.38
C PHE A 208 -7.85 -12.75 1.53
N GLN A 209 -9.13 -12.56 1.74
CA GLN A 209 -9.86 -13.12 2.89
C GLN A 209 -11.02 -13.99 2.42
N ILE A 210 -11.34 -15.04 3.18
CA ILE A 210 -12.58 -15.79 3.03
C ILE A 210 -13.49 -15.41 4.18
N LEU A 211 -14.67 -14.88 3.87
CA LEU A 211 -15.71 -14.59 4.85
C LEU A 211 -16.51 -15.86 5.15
N MET A 212 -16.67 -16.16 6.42
CA MET A 212 -17.47 -17.28 6.91
C MET A 212 -18.87 -16.82 7.34
N ASP A 213 -19.82 -17.75 7.43
CA ASP A 213 -21.22 -17.50 7.82
C ASP A 213 -21.40 -17.00 9.25
N ASP A 214 -20.40 -17.22 10.12
CA ASP A 214 -20.33 -16.68 11.48
C ASP A 214 -19.67 -15.29 11.56
N GLY A 215 -19.32 -14.69 10.41
CA GLY A 215 -18.66 -13.37 10.33
C GLY A 215 -17.15 -13.38 10.55
N THR A 216 -16.54 -14.55 10.76
CA THR A 216 -15.09 -14.68 10.86
C THR A 216 -14.40 -14.59 9.49
N LEU A 217 -13.12 -14.26 9.50
CA LEU A 217 -12.28 -14.11 8.30
C LEU A 217 -11.12 -15.12 8.35
N GLU A 218 -10.97 -15.89 7.26
CA GLU A 218 -9.79 -16.71 7.02
C GLU A 218 -8.86 -16.02 6.02
N PHE A 219 -7.63 -15.76 6.42
CA PHE A 219 -6.63 -15.12 5.55
C PHE A 219 -5.96 -16.14 4.62
N VAL A 220 -5.90 -15.82 3.33
CA VAL A 220 -5.22 -16.62 2.32
C VAL A 220 -4.06 -15.80 1.71
N PRO A 221 -2.80 -16.17 1.97
CA PRO A 221 -1.65 -15.46 1.41
C PRO A 221 -1.52 -15.74 -0.10
N THR A 222 -1.20 -14.72 -0.88
CA THR A 222 -0.94 -14.85 -2.32
C THR A 222 0.46 -15.35 -2.64
N ASN A 223 1.41 -15.15 -1.72
CA ASN A 223 2.83 -15.52 -1.90
C ASN A 223 3.46 -14.97 -3.20
N LEU A 224 3.03 -13.79 -3.63
CA LEU A 224 3.53 -13.10 -4.81
C LEU A 224 4.77 -12.26 -4.49
N ARG A 225 5.38 -11.68 -5.54
CA ARG A 225 6.53 -10.77 -5.45
C ARG A 225 6.31 -9.68 -4.40
N ARG A 226 7.31 -9.48 -3.54
CA ARG A 226 7.29 -8.51 -2.45
C ARG A 226 8.27 -7.37 -2.71
N HIS A 227 8.00 -6.22 -2.10
CA HIS A 227 8.99 -5.15 -1.94
C HIS A 227 9.63 -5.31 -0.56
N ILE A 228 10.95 -5.52 -0.53
CA ILE A 228 11.70 -5.77 0.70
C ILE A 228 12.74 -4.66 0.88
N VAL A 229 12.72 -3.98 2.02
CA VAL A 229 13.79 -3.07 2.43
C VAL A 229 14.67 -3.78 3.45
N ILE A 230 15.98 -3.79 3.22
CA ILE A 230 16.98 -4.33 4.14
C ILE A 230 17.82 -3.16 4.62
N GLY A 231 17.75 -2.85 5.92
CA GLY A 231 18.65 -1.93 6.58
C GLY A 231 19.99 -2.61 6.87
N VAL A 232 21.07 -1.94 6.50
CA VAL A 232 22.45 -2.38 6.75
C VAL A 232 23.20 -1.26 7.45
N THR A 233 23.93 -1.58 8.49
CA THR A 233 24.86 -0.65 9.15
C THR A 233 26.28 -1.22 9.03
N ILE A 234 27.23 -0.39 8.57
CA ILE A 234 28.64 -0.71 8.56
C ILE A 234 29.34 0.13 9.63
N ASN A 235 29.78 -0.51 10.70
CA ASN A 235 30.39 0.16 11.84
C ASN A 235 31.84 0.62 11.53
N ASP A 236 32.47 1.34 12.46
CA ASP A 236 33.85 1.85 12.30
C ASP A 236 34.89 0.74 12.17
N LYS A 237 34.60 -0.48 12.64
CA LYS A 237 35.49 -1.65 12.50
C LYS A 237 35.35 -2.31 11.13
N GLY A 238 34.33 -1.92 10.34
CA GLY A 238 34.01 -2.51 9.04
C GLY A 238 33.09 -3.72 9.13
N ASP A 239 32.48 -4.00 10.30
CA ASP A 239 31.51 -5.10 10.42
C ASP A 239 30.19 -4.70 9.79
N LEU A 240 29.60 -5.63 9.03
CA LEU A 240 28.28 -5.48 8.41
C LEU A 240 27.21 -6.06 9.33
N ILE A 241 26.27 -5.21 9.75
CA ILE A 241 25.12 -5.56 10.58
C ILE A 241 23.87 -5.30 9.72
N ALA A 242 23.03 -6.30 9.52
CA ALA A 242 21.85 -6.20 8.69
C ALA A 242 20.58 -6.71 9.36
N ASP A 243 19.43 -6.16 8.94
CA ASP A 243 18.13 -6.70 9.29
C ASP A 243 18.00 -8.15 8.78
N LYS A 244 17.50 -9.03 9.64
CA LYS A 244 17.22 -10.42 9.25
C LYS A 244 15.95 -10.45 8.40
N ARG A 245 16.10 -10.53 7.08
CA ARG A 245 15.02 -10.65 6.11
C ARG A 245 15.28 -11.81 5.17
N THR A 246 14.25 -12.62 4.93
CA THR A 246 14.30 -13.64 3.87
C THR A 246 13.78 -13.03 2.58
N THR A 247 14.48 -13.28 1.48
CA THR A 247 14.13 -12.83 0.13
C THR A 247 13.92 -14.02 -0.79
N ASN A 248 12.99 -13.89 -1.73
CA ASN A 248 12.76 -14.81 -2.84
C ASN A 248 13.39 -14.24 -4.12
N PRO A 249 13.65 -15.07 -5.14
CA PRO A 249 14.25 -14.60 -6.40
C PRO A 249 13.47 -13.48 -7.10
N ASP A 250 12.15 -13.46 -6.98
CA ASP A 250 11.28 -12.49 -7.64
C ASP A 250 11.04 -11.21 -6.82
N ASP A 251 11.51 -11.16 -5.57
CA ASP A 251 11.32 -9.99 -4.71
C ASP A 251 12.09 -8.78 -5.23
N LEU A 252 11.48 -7.61 -5.12
CA LEU A 252 12.16 -6.34 -5.35
C LEU A 252 12.85 -5.91 -4.05
N VAL A 253 14.17 -5.93 -4.05
CA VAL A 253 14.96 -5.65 -2.85
C VAL A 253 15.57 -4.25 -2.92
N TRP A 254 15.45 -3.50 -1.85
CA TRP A 254 16.13 -2.23 -1.63
C TRP A 254 17.02 -2.31 -0.41
N VAL A 255 18.32 -2.27 -0.60
CA VAL A 255 19.33 -2.25 0.46
C VAL A 255 19.68 -0.80 0.78
N LYS A 256 19.42 -0.40 2.02
CA LYS A 256 19.78 0.91 2.58
C LYS A 256 20.95 0.73 3.52
N VAL A 257 22.08 1.33 3.17
CA VAL A 257 23.34 1.21 3.92
C VAL A 257 23.63 2.51 4.64
N ALA A 258 23.86 2.44 5.95
CA ALA A 258 24.31 3.55 6.77
C ALA A 258 25.65 3.21 7.46
N GLY A 259 26.40 4.23 7.91
CA GLY A 259 27.64 4.07 8.65
C GLY A 259 28.82 4.84 8.07
N ASN A 260 30.02 4.48 8.46
CA ASN A 260 31.26 5.17 8.09
C ASN A 260 31.50 5.16 6.58
N ALA A 261 31.67 6.34 5.97
CA ALA A 261 31.81 6.52 4.52
C ALA A 261 32.95 5.69 3.90
N ALA A 262 34.13 5.66 4.53
CA ALA A 262 35.27 4.90 4.04
C ALA A 262 34.99 3.38 4.10
N ARG A 263 34.38 2.90 5.16
CA ARG A 263 34.01 1.51 5.31
C ARG A 263 32.92 1.06 4.34
N ILE A 264 31.93 1.93 4.07
CA ILE A 264 30.92 1.67 3.04
C ILE A 264 31.57 1.55 1.66
N ALA A 265 32.56 2.42 1.36
CA ALA A 265 33.30 2.37 0.08
C ALA A 265 34.16 1.10 -0.05
N GLU A 266 34.80 0.64 1.03
CA GLU A 266 35.58 -0.62 1.07
C GLU A 266 34.71 -1.84 0.74
N TRP A 267 33.49 -1.91 1.28
CA TRP A 267 32.57 -3.01 1.00
C TRP A 267 32.10 -3.02 -0.45
N GLY A 268 31.60 -1.88 -0.94
CA GLY A 268 30.96 -1.78 -2.24
C GLY A 268 29.66 -2.56 -2.38
N LYS A 269 28.85 -2.19 -3.37
CA LYS A 269 27.52 -2.74 -3.61
C LYS A 269 27.49 -4.26 -3.75
N GLU A 270 28.37 -4.82 -4.58
CA GLU A 270 28.41 -6.25 -4.93
C GLU A 270 28.79 -7.14 -3.74
N ALA A 271 29.75 -6.69 -2.90
CA ALA A 271 30.14 -7.42 -1.70
C ALA A 271 29.02 -7.45 -0.67
N ILE A 272 28.31 -6.32 -0.48
CA ILE A 272 27.14 -6.25 0.39
C ILE A 272 26.04 -7.19 -0.11
N GLY A 273 25.75 -7.22 -1.41
CA GLY A 273 24.76 -8.13 -1.99
C GLY A 273 25.10 -9.61 -1.74
N ARG A 274 26.38 -9.97 -1.89
CA ARG A 274 26.86 -11.34 -1.57
C ARG A 274 26.75 -11.66 -0.08
N ALA A 275 27.13 -10.74 0.80
CA ALA A 275 27.06 -10.93 2.24
C ALA A 275 25.60 -11.10 2.74
N LEU A 276 24.63 -10.48 2.05
CA LEU A 276 23.21 -10.62 2.32
C LEU A 276 22.56 -11.83 1.62
N PHE A 277 23.30 -12.60 0.83
CA PHE A 277 22.81 -13.73 0.05
C PHE A 277 21.62 -13.36 -0.86
N LEU A 278 21.66 -12.18 -1.49
CA LEU A 278 20.59 -11.73 -2.36
C LEU A 278 20.56 -12.54 -3.66
N PRO A 279 19.40 -13.11 -4.05
CA PRO A 279 19.30 -14.00 -5.18
C PRO A 279 19.27 -13.30 -6.55
N GLY A 280 19.14 -11.96 -6.58
CA GLY A 280 18.96 -11.20 -7.81
C GLY A 280 19.43 -9.74 -7.69
N PRO A 281 19.13 -8.93 -8.71
CA PRO A 281 19.46 -7.52 -8.70
C PRO A 281 18.71 -6.77 -7.60
N PHE A 282 19.32 -5.75 -7.04
CA PHE A 282 18.74 -4.95 -5.97
C PHE A 282 19.01 -3.46 -6.14
N ARG A 283 18.10 -2.62 -5.64
CA ARG A 283 18.32 -1.19 -5.48
C ARG A 283 19.27 -0.98 -4.30
N TYR A 284 20.24 -0.10 -4.48
CA TYR A 284 21.24 0.23 -3.46
C TYR A 284 21.19 1.72 -3.16
N GLU A 285 21.19 2.06 -1.87
CA GLU A 285 21.28 3.43 -1.38
C GLU A 285 22.24 3.46 -0.19
N ALA A 286 23.26 4.29 -0.26
CA ALA A 286 24.17 4.53 0.84
C ALA A 286 23.93 5.92 1.43
N THR A 287 23.77 5.96 2.74
CA THR A 287 23.69 7.19 3.54
C THR A 287 24.86 7.16 4.52
N PRO A 288 26.04 7.65 4.13
CA PRO A 288 27.17 7.74 5.04
C PRO A 288 26.78 8.57 6.26
N ASP A 289 27.27 8.17 7.43
CA ASP A 289 27.24 9.04 8.60
C ASP A 289 27.86 10.38 8.14
N ALA A 290 27.17 11.48 8.40
CA ALA A 290 27.76 12.79 8.22
C ALA A 290 29.12 12.66 8.93
N ALA A 291 30.24 12.73 8.16
CA ALA A 291 31.52 12.93 8.78
C ALA A 291 31.25 13.97 9.85
N GLN A 292 31.55 13.67 11.13
CA GLN A 292 31.63 14.73 12.10
C GLN A 292 32.60 15.71 11.47
N ALA A 293 32.07 16.57 10.61
CA ALA A 293 32.71 17.82 10.32
C ALA A 293 32.85 18.34 11.73
N GLU A 294 34.08 18.28 12.27
CA GLU A 294 34.44 19.11 13.37
C GLU A 294 33.92 20.47 12.96
N VAL A 295 32.69 20.77 13.44
CA VAL A 295 32.20 22.14 13.42
C VAL A 295 33.14 22.79 14.40
N SER A 296 34.32 23.14 13.87
CA SER A 296 35.34 23.82 14.62
C SER A 296 34.63 25.00 15.25
N GLU A 297 35.02 25.37 16.43
CA GLU A 297 34.50 26.59 17.10
C GLU A 297 34.52 27.82 16.18
N SER A 298 35.26 27.76 15.07
CA SER A 298 35.35 28.75 14.01
C SER A 298 34.03 28.98 13.21
N THR A 299 33.00 28.15 13.30
CA THR A 299 31.73 28.34 12.57
C THR A 299 30.59 28.88 13.45
N LYS A 300 30.81 29.02 14.76
CA LYS A 300 29.85 29.64 15.65
C LYS A 300 29.73 31.15 15.30
N GLY A 301 28.53 31.52 14.84
CA GLY A 301 28.17 32.90 14.50
C GLY A 301 28.27 33.25 13.01
N LEU A 302 28.61 32.31 12.15
CA LEU A 302 28.57 32.49 10.70
C LEU A 302 27.16 32.36 10.13
N SER A 303 26.82 33.12 9.11
CA SER A 303 25.60 32.95 8.35
C SER A 303 25.65 31.64 7.54
N GLN A 304 24.45 31.15 7.10
CA GLN A 304 24.38 29.96 6.23
C GLN A 304 25.22 30.15 4.94
N VAL A 305 25.27 31.35 4.41
CA VAL A 305 26.07 31.70 3.22
C VAL A 305 27.56 31.55 3.49
N ASP A 306 28.07 32.04 4.64
CA ASP A 306 29.46 31.91 5.01
C ASP A 306 29.92 30.48 5.23
N ILE A 307 29.02 29.63 5.80
CA ILE A 307 29.28 28.21 5.99
C ILE A 307 29.39 27.51 4.62
N LEU A 308 28.50 27.83 3.71
CA LEU A 308 28.47 27.22 2.38
C LEU A 308 29.66 27.66 1.53
N ASP A 309 30.04 28.96 1.58
CA ASP A 309 31.22 29.46 0.92
C ASP A 309 32.48 28.72 1.38
N ARG A 310 32.64 28.48 2.68
CA ARG A 310 33.74 27.68 3.22
C ARG A 310 33.69 26.20 2.77
N MET A 311 32.50 25.62 2.68
CA MET A 311 32.35 24.26 2.17
C MET A 311 32.76 24.17 0.70
N ILE A 312 32.38 25.15 -0.14
CA ILE A 312 32.79 25.22 -1.55
C ILE A 312 34.32 25.42 -1.67
N ASP A 313 34.90 26.25 -0.80
CA ASP A 313 36.35 26.47 -0.79
C ASP A 313 37.15 25.23 -0.40
N ALA A 314 36.58 24.35 0.42
CA ALA A 314 37.18 23.09 0.83
C ALA A 314 37.09 21.99 -0.25
N LEU A 315 36.30 22.16 -1.32
CA LEU A 315 36.23 21.18 -2.39
C LEU A 315 37.52 21.08 -3.19
N GLU A 316 37.94 19.87 -3.52
CA GLU A 316 39.10 19.62 -4.41
C GLU A 316 38.70 19.76 -5.90
N VAL A 317 38.32 20.98 -6.29
CA VAL A 317 37.93 21.34 -7.67
C VAL A 317 38.63 22.61 -8.11
N SER A 318 38.63 22.92 -9.42
CA SER A 318 39.31 24.12 -9.94
C SER A 318 38.71 25.43 -9.39
N THR A 319 39.51 26.48 -9.34
CA THR A 319 39.07 27.81 -8.89
C THR A 319 37.83 28.29 -9.64
N GLN A 320 37.78 28.07 -10.96
CA GLN A 320 36.62 28.43 -11.78
C GLN A 320 35.36 27.69 -11.36
N GLN A 321 35.45 26.38 -11.08
CA GLN A 321 34.32 25.60 -10.61
C GLN A 321 33.80 26.04 -9.23
N LYS A 322 34.68 26.49 -8.35
CA LYS A 322 34.31 27.09 -7.06
C LYS A 322 33.56 28.41 -7.23
N GLU A 323 34.01 29.27 -8.12
CA GLU A 323 33.34 30.53 -8.44
C GLU A 323 31.96 30.31 -9.07
N ASP A 324 31.85 29.35 -9.99
CA ASP A 324 30.58 28.98 -10.62
C ASP A 324 29.57 28.45 -9.59
N LEU A 325 30.01 27.61 -8.65
CA LEU A 325 29.18 27.09 -7.56
C LEU A 325 28.70 28.19 -6.60
N LYS A 326 29.58 29.14 -6.24
CA LYS A 326 29.25 30.30 -5.40
C LYS A 326 28.26 31.24 -6.10
N SER A 327 28.40 31.42 -7.41
CA SER A 327 27.48 32.22 -8.21
C SER A 327 26.11 31.61 -8.31
N LEU A 328 26.02 30.32 -8.63
CA LEU A 328 24.75 29.55 -8.69
C LEU A 328 23.97 29.61 -7.37
N TRP A 329 24.68 29.58 -6.25
CA TRP A 329 24.04 29.67 -4.94
C TRP A 329 23.47 31.06 -4.65
N LYS A 330 24.21 32.13 -5.01
CA LYS A 330 23.75 33.51 -4.82
C LYS A 330 22.52 33.86 -5.64
N ASP A 331 22.31 33.19 -6.76
CA ASP A 331 21.10 33.34 -7.60
C ASP A 331 19.88 32.57 -7.06
N LEU A 332 20.07 31.69 -6.09
CA LEU A 332 19.00 30.84 -5.45
C LEU A 332 18.63 31.32 -4.04
N SER A 333 19.38 32.23 -3.45
CA SER A 333 19.15 32.77 -2.10
C SER A 333 18.57 34.19 -2.15
#